data_eb87bec9dc6f65a2a4c966bb6edd36c6
#
_entry.id   eb87bec9dc6f65a2a4c966bb6edd36c6
#
_cell.length_a   1.000
_cell.length_b   1.000
_cell.length_c   1.000
_cell.angle_alpha   90.00
_cell.angle_beta   90.00
_cell.angle_gamma   90.00
#
_symmetry.space_group_name_H-M   'P 1'
#
loop_
_entity.id
_entity.type
_entity.pdbx_description
1 polymer ?
#
loop_
_entity_poly.entity_id
_entity_poly.type
_entity_poly.pdbx_seq_one_letter_code
_entity_poly.pdbx_strand_id
1 'polypeptide(L)'
;MTDVAATLPEERTAARRWRRRGHATTVSFAELTWAHHLRQAELAEGGYDGPEDRRYREFLRRFEAQHGEIVSAYWCSQEASAAAVTVRRPSRLGRMLGRNDSIRLHRATDWTTKDMPEAAQVLHGLETLAVKVSEVLRDTSQRVAMLWIFSDVSYVLGFADGEKRRSETETRRCVEHEREELKRIDAYYRYAAVRAAHVTYLGGVLLGVVPLLVLGGLFRILYSAEIAGNDVRTAFACFAAGGIGALVSVMSRLTSGRLTVDYDIGRDTLRALGALRPFVGGVFGLASFFALKSDIVNLQVGRSVTTSFAFYVFFGFLAGFSERWARDMLLGAGRVNGRPEEPEGRPPGPPPSAPEPVA
;
A
#
# COMPACT_ATOMS: atom_id res chain seq x y z
N MET A 1 -25.00 0.50 48.87
CA MET A 1 -24.64 -0.92 48.68
C MET A 1 -25.82 -1.55 47.95
N THR A 2 -25.76 -1.49 46.65
CA THR A 2 -26.76 -2.08 45.73
C THR A 2 -26.05 -3.10 44.85
N ASP A 3 -26.63 -4.27 44.89
CA ASP A 3 -26.21 -5.55 44.37
C ASP A 3 -25.87 -5.51 42.86
N VAL A 4 -24.59 -5.53 42.50
CA VAL A 4 -24.07 -5.64 41.12
C VAL A 4 -23.95 -7.12 40.66
N ALA A 5 -24.56 -8.05 41.40
CA ALA A 5 -24.43 -9.49 41.20
C ALA A 5 -25.50 -10.14 40.32
N ALA A 6 -26.22 -9.38 39.50
CA ALA A 6 -27.21 -9.94 38.57
C ALA A 6 -26.67 -9.87 37.11
N THR A 7 -25.57 -10.54 36.84
CA THR A 7 -25.15 -10.83 35.45
C THR A 7 -26.21 -11.72 34.79
N LEU A 8 -26.73 -11.26 33.66
CA LEU A 8 -27.74 -11.93 32.85
C LEU A 8 -27.35 -13.38 32.52
N PRO A 9 -28.30 -14.32 32.42
CA PRO A 9 -28.02 -15.74 32.14
C PRO A 9 -27.26 -16.00 30.85
N GLU A 10 -27.32 -15.07 29.89
CA GLU A 10 -26.53 -15.15 28.62
C GLU A 10 -25.03 -14.95 28.84
N GLU A 11 -24.60 -14.06 29.73
CA GLU A 11 -23.18 -13.85 30.04
C GLU A 11 -22.57 -15.08 30.73
N ARG A 12 -23.31 -15.74 31.62
CA ARG A 12 -22.83 -16.99 32.24
C ARG A 12 -22.72 -18.14 31.26
N THR A 13 -23.56 -18.18 30.23
CA THR A 13 -23.50 -19.20 29.16
C THR A 13 -22.38 -18.90 28.20
N ALA A 14 -22.13 -17.64 27.85
CA ALA A 14 -20.96 -17.20 27.08
C ALA A 14 -19.68 -17.55 27.82
N ALA A 15 -19.52 -17.16 29.07
CA ALA A 15 -18.37 -17.48 29.92
C ALA A 15 -18.10 -18.98 30.04
N ARG A 16 -19.13 -19.82 30.15
CA ARG A 16 -19.01 -21.30 30.18
C ARG A 16 -18.58 -21.86 28.82
N ARG A 17 -19.05 -21.29 27.71
CA ARG A 17 -18.67 -21.69 26.34
C ARG A 17 -17.20 -21.37 26.07
N TRP A 18 -16.72 -20.26 26.59
CA TRP A 18 -15.31 -19.82 26.51
C TRP A 18 -14.39 -20.70 27.36
N ARG A 19 -14.77 -21.07 28.56
CA ARG A 19 -13.97 -21.96 29.42
C ARG A 19 -13.71 -23.36 28.82
N ARG A 20 -14.58 -23.85 27.91
CA ARG A 20 -14.43 -25.16 27.25
C ARG A 20 -13.49 -25.15 26.04
N ARG A 21 -13.13 -23.98 25.48
CA ARG A 21 -12.21 -23.88 24.34
C ARG A 21 -10.71 -23.86 24.72
N GLY A 22 -10.35 -24.17 25.93
CA GLY A 22 -8.99 -24.10 26.49
C GLY A 22 -7.91 -24.97 25.83
N HIS A 23 -8.18 -25.64 24.71
CA HIS A 23 -7.21 -26.45 23.98
C HIS A 23 -6.97 -25.97 22.52
N ALA A 24 -7.52 -24.83 22.10
CA ALA A 24 -7.16 -24.26 20.82
C ALA A 24 -5.70 -23.78 20.86
N THR A 25 -4.88 -24.21 19.92
CA THR A 25 -3.46 -23.80 19.78
C THR A 25 -3.31 -22.31 19.45
N THR A 26 -4.39 -21.67 19.01
CA THR A 26 -4.43 -20.24 18.61
C THR A 26 -5.33 -19.46 19.56
N VAL A 27 -4.86 -18.29 20.00
CA VAL A 27 -5.62 -17.34 20.82
C VAL A 27 -6.06 -16.18 19.94
N SER A 28 -7.38 -15.91 19.89
CA SER A 28 -7.92 -14.74 19.19
C SER A 28 -7.76 -13.48 20.04
N PHE A 29 -7.79 -12.30 19.40
CA PHE A 29 -7.75 -11.03 20.12
C PHE A 29 -8.98 -10.84 21.03
N ALA A 30 -10.14 -11.33 20.61
CA ALA A 30 -11.34 -11.29 21.43
C ALA A 30 -11.20 -12.12 22.72
N GLU A 31 -10.52 -13.29 22.68
CA GLU A 31 -10.21 -14.08 23.87
C GLU A 31 -9.27 -13.34 24.83
N LEU A 32 -8.25 -12.69 24.27
CA LEU A 32 -7.33 -11.86 25.05
C LEU A 32 -8.05 -10.68 25.71
N THR A 33 -8.93 -10.00 24.95
CA THR A 33 -9.75 -8.88 25.48
C THR A 33 -10.64 -9.32 26.63
N TRP A 34 -11.33 -10.45 26.47
CA TRP A 34 -12.16 -11.01 27.53
C TRP A 34 -11.34 -11.39 28.76
N ALA A 35 -10.20 -12.04 28.58
CA ALA A 35 -9.31 -12.37 29.69
C ALA A 35 -8.78 -11.13 30.41
N HIS A 36 -8.49 -10.04 29.66
CA HIS A 36 -8.13 -8.75 30.25
C HIS A 36 -9.27 -8.17 31.10
N HIS A 37 -10.50 -8.18 30.60
CA HIS A 37 -11.67 -7.67 31.32
C HIS A 37 -11.91 -8.43 32.63
N LEU A 38 -11.86 -9.78 32.61
CA LEU A 38 -11.98 -10.60 33.82
C LEU A 38 -10.85 -10.33 34.83
N ARG A 39 -9.62 -10.14 34.35
CA ARG A 39 -8.48 -9.75 35.18
C ARG A 39 -8.71 -8.41 35.88
N GLN A 40 -9.28 -7.41 35.17
CA GLN A 40 -9.56 -6.09 35.76
C GLN A 40 -10.60 -6.23 36.88
N ALA A 41 -11.64 -7.05 36.70
CA ALA A 41 -12.62 -7.34 37.75
C ALA A 41 -11.96 -8.00 38.96
N GLU A 42 -11.11 -9.01 38.78
CA GLU A 42 -10.36 -9.68 39.87
C GLU A 42 -9.46 -8.69 40.61
N LEU A 43 -8.76 -7.80 39.90
CA LEU A 43 -7.92 -6.77 40.52
C LEU A 43 -8.70 -5.74 41.33
N ALA A 44 -9.91 -5.36 40.87
CA ALA A 44 -10.81 -4.45 41.59
C ALA A 44 -11.30 -5.06 42.89
N GLU A 45 -11.43 -6.39 42.98
CA GLU A 45 -11.78 -7.13 44.20
C GLU A 45 -10.55 -7.38 45.13
N GLY A 46 -9.34 -6.88 44.76
CA GLY A 46 -8.13 -7.05 45.57
C GLY A 46 -7.36 -8.35 45.29
N GLY A 47 -7.70 -9.09 44.24
CA GLY A 47 -7.11 -10.36 43.85
C GLY A 47 -5.84 -10.19 43.03
N TYR A 48 -4.71 -9.91 43.65
CA TYR A 48 -3.39 -9.89 43.00
C TYR A 48 -2.89 -11.31 42.74
N ASP A 49 -2.36 -11.56 41.49
CA ASP A 49 -1.81 -12.85 41.07
C ASP A 49 -2.82 -14.03 41.12
N GLY A 50 -4.07 -13.70 40.92
CA GLY A 50 -5.18 -14.64 40.89
C GLY A 50 -5.24 -15.52 39.61
N PRO A 51 -6.25 -16.39 39.52
CA PRO A 51 -6.40 -17.29 38.38
C PRO A 51 -6.63 -16.57 37.05
N GLU A 52 -7.35 -15.45 37.03
CA GLU A 52 -7.63 -14.70 35.80
C GLU A 52 -6.39 -13.89 35.36
N ASP A 53 -5.58 -13.37 36.29
CA ASP A 53 -4.32 -12.72 35.96
C ASP A 53 -3.31 -13.70 35.34
N ARG A 54 -3.20 -14.93 35.86
CA ARG A 54 -2.36 -15.98 35.27
C ARG A 54 -2.85 -16.37 33.89
N ARG A 55 -4.15 -16.49 33.68
CA ARG A 55 -4.77 -16.80 32.41
C ARG A 55 -4.54 -15.71 31.38
N TYR A 56 -4.70 -14.44 31.75
CA TYR A 56 -4.41 -13.30 30.89
C TYR A 56 -2.95 -13.30 30.41
N ARG A 57 -1.99 -13.50 31.35
CA ARG A 57 -0.55 -13.57 31.00
C ARG A 57 -0.24 -14.73 30.06
N GLU A 58 -0.90 -15.86 30.20
CA GLU A 58 -0.75 -17.00 29.29
C GLU A 58 -1.31 -16.67 27.90
N PHE A 59 -2.50 -16.09 27.81
CA PHE A 59 -3.12 -15.69 26.55
C PHE A 59 -2.31 -14.61 25.85
N LEU A 60 -1.80 -13.64 26.58
CA LEU A 60 -0.93 -12.60 26.05
C LEU A 60 0.33 -13.19 25.41
N ARG A 61 1.03 -14.06 26.12
CA ARG A 61 2.23 -14.72 25.58
C ARG A 61 1.94 -15.53 24.32
N ARG A 62 0.82 -16.26 24.28
CA ARG A 62 0.43 -17.04 23.10
C ARG A 62 0.02 -16.14 21.94
N PHE A 63 -0.69 -15.07 22.20
CA PHE A 63 -1.10 -14.10 21.20
C PHE A 63 0.12 -13.38 20.58
N GLU A 64 1.04 -12.91 21.42
CA GLU A 64 2.28 -12.27 20.94
C GLU A 64 3.18 -13.23 20.16
N ALA A 65 3.26 -14.50 20.55
CA ALA A 65 3.98 -15.51 19.79
C ALA A 65 3.43 -15.72 18.37
N GLN A 66 2.11 -15.54 18.18
CA GLN A 66 1.44 -15.69 16.89
C GLN A 66 1.44 -14.43 16.04
N HIS A 67 1.16 -13.28 16.66
CA HIS A 67 0.89 -12.00 15.95
C HIS A 67 2.03 -10.99 16.05
N GLY A 68 2.98 -11.20 16.95
CA GLY A 68 4.05 -10.26 17.29
C GLY A 68 3.75 -9.49 18.57
N GLU A 69 4.70 -8.67 18.98
CA GLU A 69 4.65 -7.85 20.19
C GLU A 69 3.55 -6.79 20.08
N ILE A 70 2.75 -6.61 21.13
CA ILE A 70 1.79 -5.52 21.23
C ILE A 70 2.55 -4.24 21.52
N VAL A 71 2.56 -3.30 20.57
CA VAL A 71 3.25 -2.00 20.71
C VAL A 71 2.34 -0.89 21.21
N SER A 72 1.04 -1.02 20.99
CA SER A 72 0.02 -0.10 21.48
C SER A 72 -1.27 -0.86 21.69
N ALA A 73 -1.97 -0.59 22.79
CA ALA A 73 -3.27 -1.18 23.07
C ALA A 73 -4.15 -0.17 23.82
N TYR A 74 -5.43 -0.21 23.52
CA TYR A 74 -6.50 0.45 24.25
C TYR A 74 -7.51 -0.60 24.73
N TRP A 75 -7.81 -0.60 26.01
CA TRP A 75 -8.73 -1.52 26.65
C TRP A 75 -9.88 -0.71 27.26
N CYS A 76 -11.09 -1.04 26.89
CA CYS A 76 -12.27 -0.42 27.49
C CYS A 76 -12.44 -0.87 28.94
N SER A 77 -12.91 0.04 29.80
CA SER A 77 -13.08 -0.21 31.22
C SER A 77 -14.46 -0.81 31.55
N GLN A 78 -15.48 -0.40 30.79
CA GLN A 78 -16.88 -0.82 31.06
C GLN A 78 -17.25 -2.08 30.28
N GLU A 79 -16.75 -2.22 29.06
CA GLU A 79 -17.11 -3.29 28.15
C GLU A 79 -15.89 -4.13 27.77
N ALA A 80 -16.10 -5.41 27.45
CA ALA A 80 -15.04 -6.30 26.99
C ALA A 80 -14.62 -5.97 25.54
N SER A 81 -14.19 -4.74 25.31
CA SER A 81 -13.79 -4.21 24.02
C SER A 81 -12.37 -3.67 24.08
N ALA A 82 -11.63 -3.80 22.96
CA ALA A 82 -10.26 -3.35 22.89
C ALA A 82 -9.81 -3.14 21.43
N ALA A 83 -8.73 -2.38 21.29
CA ALA A 83 -7.94 -2.32 20.07
C ALA A 83 -6.45 -2.47 20.40
N ALA A 84 -5.69 -3.12 19.53
CA ALA A 84 -4.25 -3.24 19.69
C ALA A 84 -3.54 -3.25 18.34
N VAL A 85 -2.33 -2.71 18.33
CA VAL A 85 -1.41 -2.82 17.19
C VAL A 85 -0.28 -3.76 17.57
N THR A 86 -0.07 -4.78 16.74
CA THR A 86 1.06 -5.71 16.91
C THR A 86 2.11 -5.49 15.84
N VAL A 87 3.37 -5.72 16.22
CA VAL A 87 4.52 -5.69 15.32
C VAL A 87 5.24 -7.02 15.36
N ARG A 88 5.26 -7.72 14.24
CA ARG A 88 6.04 -8.94 14.07
C ARG A 88 7.31 -8.63 13.29
N ARG A 89 8.44 -8.70 13.97
CA ARG A 89 9.77 -8.48 13.38
C ARG A 89 10.22 -9.73 12.62
N PRO A 90 10.73 -9.61 11.39
CA PRO A 90 11.26 -10.75 10.66
C PRO A 90 12.53 -11.30 11.33
N SER A 91 12.83 -12.58 11.11
CA SER A 91 14.09 -13.17 11.53
C SER A 91 15.28 -12.41 10.92
N ARG A 92 16.50 -12.56 11.49
CA ARG A 92 17.73 -11.93 10.97
C ARG A 92 17.95 -12.25 9.49
N LEU A 93 17.74 -13.49 9.09
CA LEU A 93 17.81 -13.93 7.70
C LEU A 93 16.70 -13.29 6.82
N GLY A 94 15.48 -13.21 7.34
CA GLY A 94 14.36 -12.54 6.65
C GLY A 94 14.64 -11.07 6.40
N ARG A 95 15.29 -10.38 7.35
CA ARG A 95 15.68 -8.97 7.21
C ARG A 95 16.78 -8.80 6.14
N MET A 96 17.76 -9.69 6.09
CA MET A 96 18.76 -9.70 5.02
C MET A 96 18.15 -9.95 3.65
N LEU A 97 17.05 -10.71 3.57
CA LEU A 97 16.27 -10.95 2.35
C LEU A 97 15.23 -9.84 2.04
N GLY A 98 15.31 -8.68 2.73
CA GLY A 98 14.42 -7.55 2.50
C GLY A 98 12.99 -7.73 3.01
N ARG A 99 12.76 -8.66 3.97
CA ARG A 99 11.47 -8.77 4.68
C ARG A 99 11.37 -7.67 5.73
N ASN A 100 10.30 -6.92 5.70
CA ASN A 100 10.02 -5.82 6.62
C ASN A 100 9.15 -6.28 7.79
N ASP A 101 9.03 -5.43 8.80
CA ASP A 101 8.14 -5.64 9.94
C ASP A 101 6.69 -5.77 9.44
N SER A 102 5.94 -6.69 10.00
CA SER A 102 4.51 -6.84 9.74
C SER A 102 3.73 -6.17 10.86
N ILE A 103 3.01 -5.10 10.54
CA ILE A 103 2.19 -4.33 11.49
C ILE A 103 0.74 -4.68 11.23
N ARG A 104 0.00 -5.06 12.28
CA ARG A 104 -1.41 -5.41 12.19
C ARG A 104 -2.23 -4.73 13.28
N LEU A 105 -3.41 -4.27 12.92
CA LEU A 105 -4.44 -3.81 13.83
C LEU A 105 -5.32 -4.99 14.22
N HIS A 106 -5.61 -5.12 15.50
CA HIS A 106 -6.57 -6.05 16.07
C HIS A 106 -7.64 -5.27 16.82
N ARG A 107 -8.88 -5.66 16.66
CA ARG A 107 -10.01 -5.07 17.37
C ARG A 107 -10.95 -6.17 17.84
N ALA A 108 -11.51 -6.00 19.03
CA ALA A 108 -12.58 -6.82 19.56
C ALA A 108 -13.64 -5.87 20.14
N THR A 109 -14.83 -5.89 19.55
CA THR A 109 -15.97 -5.07 19.99
C THR A 109 -17.26 -5.79 19.62
N ASP A 110 -18.12 -6.05 20.60
CA ASP A 110 -19.39 -6.74 20.36
C ASP A 110 -20.60 -5.79 20.49
N TRP A 111 -20.46 -4.71 21.25
CA TRP A 111 -21.55 -3.80 21.60
C TRP A 111 -21.78 -2.68 20.57
N THR A 112 -20.77 -2.21 19.87
CA THR A 112 -20.88 -1.07 18.94
C THR A 112 -21.93 -1.27 17.86
N THR A 113 -22.13 -2.50 17.40
CA THR A 113 -23.10 -2.81 16.34
C THR A 113 -24.55 -2.66 16.81
N LYS A 114 -24.82 -2.92 18.09
CA LYS A 114 -26.16 -2.83 18.67
C LYS A 114 -26.50 -1.43 19.16
N ASP A 115 -25.57 -0.82 19.87
CA ASP A 115 -25.82 0.42 20.61
C ASP A 115 -25.44 1.69 19.82
N MET A 116 -24.45 1.59 18.90
CA MET A 116 -23.96 2.72 18.11
C MET A 116 -23.64 2.32 16.65
N PRO A 117 -24.65 2.06 15.82
CA PRO A 117 -24.47 1.55 14.45
C PRO A 117 -23.64 2.49 13.55
N GLU A 118 -23.73 3.81 13.76
CA GLU A 118 -22.95 4.79 13.00
C GLU A 118 -21.45 4.72 13.37
N ALA A 119 -21.12 4.57 14.64
CA ALA A 119 -19.74 4.35 15.09
C ALA A 119 -19.20 3.01 14.58
N ALA A 120 -20.03 1.96 14.57
CA ALA A 120 -19.67 0.66 13.99
C ALA A 120 -19.29 0.78 12.50
N GLN A 121 -19.99 1.61 11.73
CA GLN A 121 -19.68 1.86 10.32
C GLN A 121 -18.31 2.53 10.16
N VAL A 122 -17.98 3.53 10.98
CA VAL A 122 -16.67 4.19 10.98
C VAL A 122 -15.57 3.19 11.34
N LEU A 123 -15.75 2.43 12.41
CA LEU A 123 -14.80 1.39 12.84
C LEU A 123 -14.57 0.35 11.75
N HIS A 124 -15.60 -0.08 11.03
CA HIS A 124 -15.46 -0.98 9.89
C HIS A 124 -14.67 -0.33 8.74
N GLY A 125 -14.89 0.96 8.46
CA GLY A 125 -14.09 1.73 7.49
C GLY A 125 -12.60 1.78 7.86
N LEU A 126 -12.29 2.05 9.13
CA LEU A 126 -10.92 2.06 9.65
C LEU A 126 -10.26 0.69 9.57
N GLU A 127 -10.97 -0.40 9.86
CA GLU A 127 -10.46 -1.77 9.70
C GLU A 127 -10.16 -2.10 8.24
N THR A 128 -11.09 -1.77 7.34
CA THR A 128 -10.90 -1.97 5.90
C THR A 128 -9.67 -1.23 5.41
N LEU A 129 -9.47 0.00 5.89
CA LEU A 129 -8.29 0.79 5.56
C LEU A 129 -7.01 0.19 6.17
N ALA A 130 -7.07 -0.34 7.41
CA ALA A 130 -5.95 -1.03 8.05
C ALA A 130 -5.48 -2.26 7.25
N VAL A 131 -6.43 -3.03 6.70
CA VAL A 131 -6.11 -4.16 5.80
C VAL A 131 -5.38 -3.64 4.55
N LYS A 132 -5.90 -2.62 3.87
CA LYS A 132 -5.26 -2.02 2.70
C LYS A 132 -3.85 -1.51 3.02
N VAL A 133 -3.69 -0.82 4.14
CA VAL A 133 -2.39 -0.32 4.64
C VAL A 133 -1.42 -1.47 4.86
N SER A 134 -1.86 -2.57 5.47
CA SER A 134 -1.00 -3.73 5.75
C SER A 134 -0.50 -4.44 4.49
N GLU A 135 -1.31 -4.48 3.44
CA GLU A 135 -0.98 -5.17 2.18
C GLU A 135 -0.13 -4.29 1.23
N VAL A 136 -0.44 -3.00 1.15
CA VAL A 136 0.16 -2.11 0.15
C VAL A 136 1.37 -1.34 0.70
N LEU A 137 1.26 -0.75 1.89
CA LEU A 137 2.33 0.07 2.47
C LEU A 137 3.38 -0.78 3.20
N ARG A 138 4.55 -0.19 3.43
CA ARG A 138 5.66 -0.78 4.22
C ARG A 138 6.41 0.29 4.99
N ASP A 139 7.23 -0.19 5.92
CA ASP A 139 8.16 0.63 6.69
C ASP A 139 7.46 1.81 7.40
N THR A 140 8.04 2.97 7.32
CA THR A 140 7.56 4.18 7.99
C THR A 140 6.14 4.57 7.57
N SER A 141 5.79 4.46 6.27
CA SER A 141 4.46 4.83 5.79
C SER A 141 3.37 3.91 6.34
N GLN A 142 3.64 2.59 6.41
CA GLN A 142 2.74 1.63 7.02
C GLN A 142 2.56 1.92 8.52
N ARG A 143 3.68 2.16 9.22
CA ARG A 143 3.66 2.43 10.66
C ARG A 143 2.88 3.69 10.99
N VAL A 144 3.12 4.78 10.26
CA VAL A 144 2.40 6.05 10.45
C VAL A 144 0.90 5.88 10.22
N ALA A 145 0.50 5.29 9.08
CA ALA A 145 -0.91 5.06 8.78
C ALA A 145 -1.58 4.15 9.82
N MET A 146 -0.91 3.08 10.24
CA MET A 146 -1.45 2.12 11.19
C MET A 146 -1.62 2.72 12.59
N LEU A 147 -0.67 3.55 13.05
CA LEU A 147 -0.78 4.24 14.33
C LEU A 147 -1.86 5.33 14.30
N TRP A 148 -2.05 6.01 13.16
CA TRP A 148 -3.13 6.96 12.98
C TRP A 148 -4.49 6.27 13.05
N ILE A 149 -4.68 5.17 12.29
CA ILE A 149 -5.90 4.35 12.37
C ILE A 149 -6.13 3.86 13.80
N PHE A 150 -5.09 3.40 14.50
CA PHE A 150 -5.22 2.96 15.90
C PHE A 150 -5.67 4.11 16.82
N SER A 151 -5.15 5.32 16.63
CA SER A 151 -5.55 6.50 17.39
C SER A 151 -7.05 6.77 17.26
N ASP A 152 -7.58 6.73 16.02
CA ASP A 152 -8.99 6.99 15.74
C ASP A 152 -9.88 5.86 16.30
N VAL A 153 -9.46 4.58 16.10
CA VAL A 153 -10.17 3.44 16.71
C VAL A 153 -10.23 3.59 18.24
N SER A 154 -9.09 3.96 18.86
CA SER A 154 -9.02 4.15 20.31
C SER A 154 -9.89 5.31 20.80
N TYR A 155 -9.96 6.38 20.01
CA TYR A 155 -10.80 7.54 20.31
C TYR A 155 -12.30 7.15 20.26
N VAL A 156 -12.73 6.44 19.21
CA VAL A 156 -14.13 5.97 19.11
C VAL A 156 -14.47 5.02 20.26
N LEU A 157 -13.58 4.09 20.60
CA LEU A 157 -13.79 3.18 21.72
C LEU A 157 -13.83 3.93 23.05
N GLY A 158 -12.93 4.88 23.29
CA GLY A 158 -12.92 5.70 24.50
C GLY A 158 -14.14 6.62 24.59
N PHE A 159 -14.59 7.13 23.43
CA PHE A 159 -15.84 7.88 23.39
C PHE A 159 -17.00 7.01 23.81
N ALA A 160 -17.05 5.77 23.40
CA ALA A 160 -18.13 4.84 23.70
C ALA A 160 -18.05 4.24 25.12
N ASP A 161 -16.85 4.05 25.69
CA ASP A 161 -16.59 3.49 27.02
C ASP A 161 -16.94 4.43 28.20
N GLY A 162 -17.35 5.67 27.93
CA GLY A 162 -17.66 6.64 28.98
C GLY A 162 -18.94 6.32 29.76
N GLU A 163 -18.92 6.48 31.11
CA GLU A 163 -20.00 6.18 32.02
C GLU A 163 -21.30 6.96 31.79
N LYS A 164 -21.24 8.10 31.12
CA LYS A 164 -22.43 8.96 30.92
C LYS A 164 -23.13 8.61 29.61
N ARG A 165 -24.47 8.37 29.71
CA ARG A 165 -25.34 8.32 28.53
C ARG A 165 -25.20 9.63 27.76
N ARG A 166 -24.47 9.58 26.66
CA ARG A 166 -24.16 10.77 25.85
C ARG A 166 -25.39 11.21 25.08
N SER A 167 -25.44 12.51 24.79
CA SER A 167 -26.52 13.04 23.97
C SER A 167 -26.34 12.58 22.51
N GLU A 168 -27.43 12.41 21.80
CA GLU A 168 -27.42 12.08 20.36
C GLU A 168 -26.58 13.08 19.56
N THR A 169 -26.61 14.36 19.98
CA THR A 169 -25.81 15.43 19.34
C THR A 169 -24.30 15.22 19.50
N GLU A 170 -23.85 14.77 20.68
CA GLU A 170 -22.42 14.47 20.93
C GLU A 170 -21.97 13.27 20.13
N THR A 171 -22.78 12.22 20.09
CA THR A 171 -22.52 11.02 19.30
C THR A 171 -22.40 11.37 17.82
N ARG A 172 -23.32 12.15 17.29
CA ARG A 172 -23.28 12.60 15.89
C ARG A 172 -22.03 13.41 15.58
N ARG A 173 -21.66 14.35 16.44
CA ARG A 173 -20.42 15.14 16.27
C ARG A 173 -19.16 14.27 16.26
N CYS A 174 -19.08 13.29 17.16
CA CYS A 174 -17.99 12.33 17.20
C CYS A 174 -17.90 11.55 15.89
N VAL A 175 -19.01 10.97 15.43
CA VAL A 175 -19.07 10.20 14.18
C VAL A 175 -18.74 11.05 12.96
N GLU A 176 -19.22 12.29 12.88
CA GLU A 176 -18.89 13.23 11.81
C GLU A 176 -17.39 13.56 11.80
N HIS A 177 -16.80 13.82 12.96
CA HIS A 177 -15.36 14.06 13.10
C HIS A 177 -14.55 12.86 12.61
N GLU A 178 -14.88 11.67 13.07
CA GLU A 178 -14.16 10.45 12.69
C GLU A 178 -14.32 10.08 11.21
N ARG A 179 -15.46 10.38 10.60
CA ARG A 179 -15.63 10.25 9.14
C ARG A 179 -14.70 11.18 8.36
N GLU A 180 -14.43 12.38 8.89
CA GLU A 180 -13.47 13.31 8.29
C GLU A 180 -12.04 12.82 8.45
N GLU A 181 -11.67 12.31 9.64
CA GLU A 181 -10.35 11.72 9.88
C GLU A 181 -10.11 10.49 8.99
N LEU A 182 -11.12 9.60 8.85
CA LEU A 182 -11.04 8.47 7.93
C LEU A 182 -10.74 8.91 6.48
N LYS A 183 -11.37 10.00 6.00
CA LYS A 183 -11.06 10.54 4.67
C LYS A 183 -9.62 11.06 4.57
N ARG A 184 -9.10 11.70 5.62
CA ARG A 184 -7.71 12.19 5.68
C ARG A 184 -6.71 11.04 5.64
N ILE A 185 -6.96 9.97 6.42
CA ILE A 185 -6.11 8.78 6.41
C ILE A 185 -6.17 8.08 5.05
N ASP A 186 -7.35 7.95 4.42
CA ASP A 186 -7.50 7.37 3.09
C ASP A 186 -6.74 8.19 2.04
N ALA A 187 -6.78 9.52 2.12
CA ALA A 187 -5.99 10.40 1.25
C ALA A 187 -4.48 10.20 1.45
N TYR A 188 -4.01 10.10 2.70
CA TYR A 188 -2.62 9.78 3.00
C TYR A 188 -2.23 8.39 2.47
N TYR A 189 -3.09 7.38 2.68
CA TYR A 189 -2.89 6.03 2.16
C TYR A 189 -2.70 6.04 0.64
N ARG A 190 -3.62 6.69 -0.11
CA ARG A 190 -3.54 6.78 -1.57
C ARG A 190 -2.24 7.42 -2.03
N TYR A 191 -1.85 8.55 -1.42
CA TYR A 191 -0.60 9.21 -1.74
C TYR A 191 0.62 8.30 -1.49
N ALA A 192 0.66 7.66 -0.32
CA ALA A 192 1.74 6.76 0.06
C ALA A 192 1.78 5.50 -0.83
N ALA A 193 0.61 4.95 -1.21
CA ALA A 193 0.47 3.78 -2.08
C ALA A 193 1.00 4.06 -3.49
N VAL A 194 0.62 5.21 -4.08
CA VAL A 194 1.14 5.63 -5.40
C VAL A 194 2.67 5.78 -5.35
N ARG A 195 3.20 6.42 -4.32
CA ARG A 195 4.65 6.58 -4.15
C ARG A 195 5.36 5.23 -3.99
N ALA A 196 4.79 4.31 -3.20
CA ALA A 196 5.33 2.97 -3.02
C ALA A 196 5.30 2.16 -4.33
N ALA A 197 4.23 2.32 -5.14
CA ALA A 197 4.10 1.71 -6.45
C ALA A 197 5.18 2.22 -7.42
N HIS A 198 5.44 3.53 -7.47
CA HIS A 198 6.49 4.11 -8.28
C HIS A 198 7.88 3.55 -7.95
N VAL A 199 8.21 3.49 -6.64
CA VAL A 199 9.50 2.93 -6.18
C VAL A 199 9.61 1.44 -6.53
N THR A 200 8.53 0.68 -6.36
CA THR A 200 8.49 -0.75 -6.67
C THR A 200 8.67 -1.00 -8.17
N TYR A 201 7.97 -0.23 -9.01
CA TYR A 201 8.09 -0.29 -10.47
C TYR A 201 9.49 0.08 -10.94
N LEU A 202 10.06 1.19 -10.42
CA LEU A 202 11.43 1.61 -10.76
C LEU A 202 12.45 0.55 -10.34
N GLY A 203 12.28 -0.05 -9.15
CA GLY A 203 13.10 -1.19 -8.71
C GLY A 203 13.02 -2.37 -9.68
N GLY A 204 11.84 -2.64 -10.25
CA GLY A 204 11.66 -3.62 -11.32
C GLY A 204 12.44 -3.24 -12.57
N VAL A 205 12.33 -2.00 -13.04
CA VAL A 205 13.06 -1.51 -14.22
C VAL A 205 14.58 -1.66 -14.05
N LEU A 206 15.11 -1.28 -12.88
CA LEU A 206 16.53 -1.44 -12.57
C LEU A 206 16.94 -2.92 -12.54
N LEU A 207 16.10 -3.78 -11.97
CA LEU A 207 16.34 -5.22 -11.98
C LEU A 207 16.39 -5.78 -13.42
N GLY A 208 15.53 -5.29 -14.32
CA GLY A 208 15.54 -5.66 -15.73
C GLY A 208 16.77 -5.23 -16.50
N VAL A 209 17.51 -4.22 -16.01
CA VAL A 209 18.80 -3.81 -16.61
C VAL A 209 19.92 -4.82 -16.32
N VAL A 210 19.86 -5.52 -15.19
CA VAL A 210 20.91 -6.48 -14.78
C VAL A 210 21.15 -7.57 -15.83
N PRO A 211 20.15 -8.31 -16.33
CA PRO A 211 20.36 -9.31 -17.37
C PRO A 211 20.84 -8.69 -18.70
N LEU A 212 20.49 -7.43 -19.02
CA LEU A 212 21.03 -6.73 -20.17
C LEU A 212 22.53 -6.47 -20.03
N LEU A 213 22.98 -6.07 -18.84
CA LEU A 213 24.41 -5.90 -18.55
C LEU A 213 25.17 -7.23 -18.59
N VAL A 214 24.60 -8.30 -18.05
CA VAL A 214 25.17 -9.66 -18.12
C VAL A 214 25.28 -10.12 -19.56
N LEU A 215 24.23 -9.96 -20.35
CA LEU A 215 24.22 -10.30 -21.77
C LEU A 215 25.25 -9.46 -22.55
N GLY A 216 25.38 -8.17 -22.21
CA GLY A 216 26.40 -7.28 -22.77
C GLY A 216 27.84 -7.72 -22.47
N GLY A 217 28.09 -8.11 -21.23
CA GLY A 217 29.36 -8.66 -20.80
C GLY A 217 29.72 -9.97 -21.50
N LEU A 218 28.75 -10.91 -21.57
CA LEU A 218 28.89 -12.17 -22.27
C LEU A 218 29.18 -11.92 -23.76
N PHE A 219 28.45 -11.03 -24.39
CA PHE A 219 28.68 -10.67 -25.81
C PHE A 219 30.07 -10.08 -26.04
N ARG A 220 30.55 -9.24 -25.11
CA ARG A 220 31.91 -8.69 -25.21
C ARG A 220 32.98 -9.79 -25.13
N ILE A 221 32.77 -10.82 -24.30
CA ILE A 221 33.71 -11.97 -24.20
C ILE A 221 33.69 -12.77 -25.51
N LEU A 222 32.51 -13.07 -26.05
CA LEU A 222 32.35 -13.77 -27.34
C LEU A 222 32.93 -12.97 -28.51
N TYR A 223 32.83 -11.65 -28.46
CA TYR A 223 33.39 -10.75 -29.46
C TYR A 223 34.94 -10.72 -29.43
N SER A 224 35.54 -10.67 -28.22
CA SER A 224 37.02 -10.73 -28.11
C SER A 224 37.62 -12.02 -28.66
N ALA A 225 36.81 -13.07 -28.79
CA ALA A 225 37.16 -14.34 -29.40
C ALA A 225 36.92 -14.37 -30.94
N GLU A 226 36.68 -13.22 -31.58
CA GLU A 226 36.44 -13.05 -33.05
C GLU A 226 35.27 -13.90 -33.61
N ILE A 227 34.39 -14.42 -32.78
CA ILE A 227 33.28 -15.29 -33.18
C ILE A 227 32.13 -14.48 -33.81
N ALA A 228 32.02 -13.18 -33.49
CA ALA A 228 30.88 -12.34 -33.90
C ALA A 228 31.30 -11.30 -34.95
N GLY A 229 30.63 -11.29 -36.12
CA GLY A 229 30.81 -10.29 -37.17
C GLY A 229 30.33 -8.88 -36.77
N ASN A 230 30.77 -7.83 -37.51
CA ASN A 230 30.42 -6.44 -37.24
C ASN A 230 28.91 -6.15 -37.18
N ASP A 231 28.10 -6.87 -37.95
CA ASP A 231 26.64 -6.72 -37.96
C ASP A 231 25.99 -7.18 -36.64
N VAL A 232 26.43 -8.33 -36.12
CA VAL A 232 25.94 -8.87 -34.84
C VAL A 232 26.31 -7.92 -33.69
N ARG A 233 27.51 -7.33 -33.75
CA ARG A 233 27.95 -6.33 -32.78
C ARG A 233 27.05 -5.09 -32.80
N THR A 234 26.74 -4.57 -34.00
CA THR A 234 25.92 -3.37 -34.16
C THR A 234 24.46 -3.67 -33.72
N ALA A 235 23.89 -4.80 -34.09
CA ALA A 235 22.57 -5.24 -33.69
C ALA A 235 22.45 -5.33 -32.16
N PHE A 236 23.48 -5.90 -31.51
CA PHE A 236 23.51 -6.01 -30.06
C PHE A 236 23.65 -4.65 -29.37
N ALA A 237 24.46 -3.75 -29.91
CA ALA A 237 24.59 -2.38 -29.41
C ALA A 237 23.26 -1.62 -29.55
N CYS A 238 22.52 -1.80 -30.64
CA CYS A 238 21.18 -1.22 -30.82
C CYS A 238 20.17 -1.78 -29.81
N PHE A 239 20.23 -3.08 -29.54
CA PHE A 239 19.38 -3.70 -28.48
C PHE A 239 19.69 -3.09 -27.12
N ALA A 240 20.95 -2.99 -26.72
CA ALA A 240 21.36 -2.38 -25.45
C ALA A 240 20.98 -0.89 -25.37
N ALA A 241 21.20 -0.13 -26.44
CA ALA A 241 20.84 1.27 -26.53
C ALA A 241 19.32 1.49 -26.41
N GLY A 242 18.51 0.62 -27.04
CA GLY A 242 17.07 0.63 -26.92
C GLY A 242 16.60 0.37 -25.47
N GLY A 243 17.24 -0.57 -24.78
CA GLY A 243 16.99 -0.82 -23.37
C GLY A 243 17.28 0.38 -22.47
N ILE A 244 18.40 1.08 -22.73
CA ILE A 244 18.76 2.33 -22.04
C ILE A 244 17.77 3.44 -22.39
N GLY A 245 17.34 3.56 -23.65
CA GLY A 245 16.32 4.51 -24.07
C GLY A 245 15.00 4.34 -23.32
N ALA A 246 14.56 3.09 -23.17
CA ALA A 246 13.35 2.77 -22.37
C ALA A 246 13.51 3.15 -20.90
N LEU A 247 14.68 2.92 -20.29
CA LEU A 247 14.98 3.34 -18.92
C LEU A 247 14.87 4.86 -18.76
N VAL A 248 15.51 5.63 -19.66
CA VAL A 248 15.45 7.10 -19.65
C VAL A 248 14.02 7.60 -19.85
N SER A 249 13.24 6.96 -20.73
CA SER A 249 11.81 7.27 -20.93
C SER A 249 10.99 7.09 -19.65
N VAL A 250 11.21 5.99 -18.89
CA VAL A 250 10.54 5.75 -17.60
C VAL A 250 10.95 6.80 -16.57
N MET A 251 12.25 7.11 -16.46
CA MET A 251 12.75 8.12 -15.52
C MET A 251 12.16 9.50 -15.81
N SER A 252 12.12 9.92 -17.08
CA SER A 252 11.52 11.20 -17.48
C SER A 252 10.03 11.31 -17.11
N ARG A 253 9.28 10.21 -17.21
CA ARG A 253 7.85 10.18 -16.82
C ARG A 253 7.65 10.19 -15.32
N LEU A 254 8.52 9.51 -14.59
CA LEU A 254 8.49 9.52 -13.13
C LEU A 254 8.69 10.94 -12.59
N THR A 255 9.71 11.65 -13.14
CA THR A 255 10.02 13.02 -12.72
C THR A 255 8.95 14.04 -13.15
N SER A 256 8.28 13.82 -14.28
CA SER A 256 7.21 14.70 -14.77
C SER A 256 5.82 14.39 -14.15
N GLY A 257 5.72 13.42 -13.24
CA GLY A 257 4.44 13.03 -12.61
C GLY A 257 3.42 12.39 -13.57
N ARG A 258 3.83 12.05 -14.81
CA ARG A 258 2.96 11.46 -15.83
C ARG A 258 2.88 9.94 -15.78
N LEU A 259 3.60 9.31 -14.85
CA LEU A 259 3.57 7.87 -14.69
C LEU A 259 2.36 7.49 -13.83
N THR A 260 1.29 7.04 -14.47
CA THR A 260 0.15 6.42 -13.78
C THR A 260 0.46 4.94 -13.55
N VAL A 261 0.57 4.54 -12.30
CA VAL A 261 0.80 3.17 -11.90
C VAL A 261 -0.35 2.75 -10.99
N ASP A 262 -1.00 1.66 -11.35
CA ASP A 262 -2.05 1.08 -10.53
C ASP A 262 -1.39 0.30 -9.38
N TYR A 263 -1.65 0.74 -8.14
CA TYR A 263 -1.07 0.13 -6.95
C TYR A 263 -1.84 -1.11 -6.46
N ASP A 264 -3.03 -1.38 -7.03
CA ASP A 264 -3.86 -2.52 -6.64
C ASP A 264 -3.44 -3.84 -7.33
N ILE A 265 -2.60 -3.78 -8.37
CA ILE A 265 -2.17 -4.96 -9.16
C ILE A 265 -1.24 -5.92 -8.38
N GLY A 266 -0.74 -5.51 -7.24
CA GLY A 266 0.24 -6.28 -6.47
C GLY A 266 1.70 -6.00 -6.87
N ARG A 267 2.59 -6.15 -5.88
CA ARG A 267 3.99 -5.70 -6.00
C ARG A 267 4.84 -6.54 -6.95
N ASP A 268 4.64 -7.85 -6.93
CA ASP A 268 5.46 -8.74 -7.76
C ASP A 268 5.12 -8.57 -9.23
N THR A 269 3.83 -8.39 -9.55
CA THR A 269 3.39 -8.04 -10.90
C THR A 269 3.95 -6.70 -11.34
N LEU A 270 3.94 -5.71 -10.44
CA LEU A 270 4.46 -4.38 -10.70
C LEU A 270 5.97 -4.39 -10.98
N ARG A 271 6.74 -5.18 -10.21
CA ARG A 271 8.18 -5.40 -10.45
C ARG A 271 8.43 -6.11 -11.76
N ALA A 272 7.65 -7.15 -12.08
CA ALA A 272 7.77 -7.89 -13.33
C ALA A 272 7.49 -6.98 -14.54
N LEU A 273 6.42 -6.16 -14.48
CA LEU A 273 6.12 -5.17 -15.52
C LEU A 273 7.23 -4.14 -15.68
N GLY A 274 7.83 -3.68 -14.57
CA GLY A 274 9.01 -2.83 -14.61
C GLY A 274 10.21 -3.52 -15.26
N ALA A 275 10.50 -4.77 -14.88
CA ALA A 275 11.65 -5.53 -15.38
C ALA A 275 11.57 -5.85 -16.89
N LEU A 276 10.37 -5.99 -17.43
CA LEU A 276 10.18 -6.19 -18.87
C LEU A 276 10.50 -4.96 -19.72
N ARG A 277 10.44 -3.76 -19.15
CA ARG A 277 10.61 -2.50 -19.90
C ARG A 277 11.93 -2.39 -20.68
N PRO A 278 13.10 -2.64 -20.07
CA PRO A 278 14.36 -2.57 -20.80
C PRO A 278 14.44 -3.57 -21.95
N PHE A 279 13.82 -4.77 -21.80
CA PHE A 279 13.77 -5.77 -22.88
C PHE A 279 12.90 -5.31 -24.04
N VAL A 280 11.72 -4.78 -23.76
CA VAL A 280 10.83 -4.22 -24.79
C VAL A 280 11.55 -3.10 -25.56
N GLY A 281 12.21 -2.18 -24.86
CA GLY A 281 13.02 -1.14 -25.49
C GLY A 281 14.16 -1.71 -26.32
N GLY A 282 14.82 -2.77 -25.83
CA GLY A 282 15.86 -3.48 -26.57
C GLY A 282 15.36 -4.11 -27.88
N VAL A 283 14.19 -4.76 -27.85
CA VAL A 283 13.54 -5.32 -29.03
C VAL A 283 13.24 -4.23 -30.07
N PHE A 284 12.74 -3.07 -29.65
CA PHE A 284 12.53 -1.93 -30.56
C PHE A 284 13.84 -1.38 -31.11
N GLY A 285 14.90 -1.33 -30.30
CA GLY A 285 16.25 -0.95 -30.77
C GLY A 285 16.78 -1.93 -31.81
N LEU A 286 16.60 -3.22 -31.62
CA LEU A 286 16.97 -4.26 -32.59
C LEU A 286 16.13 -4.16 -33.88
N ALA A 287 14.81 -3.96 -33.75
CA ALA A 287 13.92 -3.78 -34.90
C ALA A 287 14.34 -2.55 -35.75
N SER A 288 14.72 -1.45 -35.09
CA SER A 288 15.22 -0.27 -35.80
C SER A 288 16.52 -0.53 -36.59
N PHE A 289 17.42 -1.36 -36.01
CA PHE A 289 18.62 -1.79 -36.73
C PHE A 289 18.28 -2.54 -38.03
N PHE A 290 17.37 -3.52 -37.96
CA PHE A 290 16.96 -4.27 -39.14
C PHE A 290 16.22 -3.40 -40.17
N ALA A 291 15.36 -2.47 -39.72
CA ALA A 291 14.63 -1.56 -40.59
C ALA A 291 15.58 -0.61 -41.35
N LEU A 292 16.60 -0.11 -40.66
CA LEU A 292 17.62 0.75 -41.29
C LEU A 292 18.54 -0.04 -42.22
N LYS A 293 18.86 -1.29 -41.87
CA LYS A 293 19.77 -2.11 -42.68
C LYS A 293 19.10 -2.70 -43.95
N SER A 294 17.80 -2.94 -43.90
CA SER A 294 17.00 -3.45 -45.03
C SER A 294 16.57 -2.37 -46.04
N ASP A 295 17.05 -1.14 -45.91
CA ASP A 295 16.67 0.02 -46.73
C ASP A 295 15.14 0.31 -46.76
N ILE A 296 14.37 -0.28 -45.84
CA ILE A 296 12.93 0.01 -45.71
C ILE A 296 12.73 1.50 -45.33
N VAL A 297 13.64 2.04 -44.51
CA VAL A 297 13.66 3.45 -44.13
C VAL A 297 14.83 4.13 -44.88
N ASN A 298 14.53 4.68 -46.05
CA ASN A 298 15.53 5.40 -46.86
C ASN A 298 15.74 6.81 -46.31
N LEU A 299 16.69 6.94 -45.37
CA LEU A 299 17.12 8.24 -44.86
C LEU A 299 18.17 8.84 -45.83
N GLN A 300 17.80 9.90 -46.51
CA GLN A 300 18.74 10.69 -47.37
C GLN A 300 19.77 11.46 -46.52
N VAL A 301 20.58 10.74 -45.77
CA VAL A 301 21.71 11.27 -45.01
C VAL A 301 22.99 10.81 -45.76
N GLY A 302 24.00 11.67 -45.84
CA GLY A 302 25.21 11.35 -46.61
C GLY A 302 25.77 9.95 -46.30
N ARG A 303 26.12 9.19 -47.35
CA ARG A 303 26.49 7.76 -47.30
C ARG A 303 27.51 7.40 -46.22
N SER A 304 28.41 8.30 -45.84
CA SER A 304 29.40 8.07 -44.77
C SER A 304 28.79 8.09 -43.35
N VAL A 305 27.66 8.76 -43.15
CA VAL A 305 27.00 8.88 -41.83
C VAL A 305 26.07 7.69 -41.58
N THR A 306 25.34 7.21 -42.61
CA THR A 306 24.39 6.10 -42.49
C THR A 306 25.07 4.74 -42.23
N THR A 307 26.36 4.59 -42.54
CA THR A 307 27.13 3.39 -42.24
C THR A 307 27.89 3.43 -40.91
N SER A 308 27.80 4.55 -40.18
CA SER A 308 28.46 4.71 -38.90
C SER A 308 27.80 3.89 -37.81
N PHE A 309 28.59 3.16 -37.01
CA PHE A 309 28.13 2.45 -35.79
C PHE A 309 27.31 3.36 -34.87
N ALA A 310 27.77 4.61 -34.68
CA ALA A 310 27.11 5.58 -33.81
C ALA A 310 25.68 5.93 -34.30
N PHE A 311 25.45 5.96 -35.61
CA PHE A 311 24.15 6.22 -36.22
C PHE A 311 23.12 5.14 -35.81
N TYR A 312 23.47 3.85 -35.97
CA TYR A 312 22.59 2.75 -35.59
C TYR A 312 22.28 2.73 -34.09
N VAL A 313 23.30 2.95 -33.25
CA VAL A 313 23.15 3.00 -31.79
C VAL A 313 22.24 4.14 -31.37
N PHE A 314 22.37 5.32 -31.97
CA PHE A 314 21.51 6.48 -31.71
C PHE A 314 20.06 6.19 -32.07
N PHE A 315 19.78 5.60 -33.22
CA PHE A 315 18.43 5.23 -33.62
C PHE A 315 17.85 4.11 -32.73
N GLY A 316 18.70 3.15 -32.33
CA GLY A 316 18.32 2.14 -31.35
C GLY A 316 17.86 2.75 -30.01
N PHE A 317 18.63 3.75 -29.52
CA PHE A 317 18.25 4.50 -28.31
C PHE A 317 16.92 5.25 -28.49
N LEU A 318 16.77 5.99 -29.62
CA LEU A 318 15.52 6.71 -29.90
C LEU A 318 14.31 5.77 -30.01
N ALA A 319 14.48 4.61 -30.64
CA ALA A 319 13.40 3.63 -30.77
C ALA A 319 12.92 3.15 -29.39
N GLY A 320 13.83 2.82 -28.49
CA GLY A 320 13.48 2.44 -27.12
C GLY A 320 12.91 3.58 -26.29
N PHE A 321 13.40 4.81 -26.48
CA PHE A 321 12.89 6.00 -25.81
C PHE A 321 11.49 6.38 -26.33
N SER A 322 11.25 6.29 -27.63
CA SER A 322 10.07 6.80 -28.32
C SER A 322 8.89 5.82 -28.35
N GLU A 323 9.07 4.56 -27.96
CA GLU A 323 8.01 3.54 -28.00
C GLU A 323 6.64 4.03 -27.50
N ARG A 324 6.66 4.84 -26.43
CA ARG A 324 5.45 5.44 -25.90
C ARG A 324 5.18 6.85 -26.40
N TRP A 325 6.22 7.58 -26.80
CA TRP A 325 6.03 8.90 -27.37
C TRP A 325 5.17 8.82 -28.65
N ALA A 326 5.42 7.82 -29.49
CA ALA A 326 4.59 7.54 -30.65
C ALA A 326 3.13 7.21 -30.27
N ARG A 327 2.93 6.42 -29.22
CA ARG A 327 1.58 6.10 -28.70
C ARG A 327 0.91 7.31 -28.09
N ASP A 328 1.60 8.10 -27.30
CA ASP A 328 1.07 9.30 -26.66
C ASP A 328 0.75 10.38 -27.70
N MET A 329 1.52 10.49 -28.80
CA MET A 329 1.18 11.35 -29.93
C MET A 329 -0.07 10.87 -30.67
N LEU A 330 -0.22 9.56 -30.90
CA LEU A 330 -1.41 9.01 -31.55
C LEU A 330 -2.66 9.21 -30.70
N LEU A 331 -2.56 9.00 -29.38
CA LEU A 331 -3.67 9.23 -28.44
C LEU A 331 -3.95 10.72 -28.25
N GLY A 332 -2.92 11.57 -28.24
CA GLY A 332 -3.03 13.03 -28.19
C GLY A 332 -3.69 13.62 -29.45
N ALA A 333 -3.34 13.12 -30.63
CA ALA A 333 -3.95 13.51 -31.89
C ALA A 333 -5.44 13.11 -31.96
N GLY A 334 -5.80 11.98 -31.36
CA GLY A 334 -7.22 11.56 -31.23
C GLY A 334 -8.04 12.45 -30.29
N ARG A 335 -7.43 13.07 -29.28
CA ARG A 335 -8.09 14.00 -28.34
C ARG A 335 -8.27 15.42 -28.89
N VAL A 336 -7.45 15.85 -29.84
CA VAL A 336 -7.58 17.17 -30.46
C VAL A 336 -8.86 17.25 -31.33
N ASN A 337 -9.38 16.12 -31.80
CA ASN A 337 -10.64 16.04 -32.54
C ASN A 337 -11.87 15.70 -31.68
N GLY A 338 -11.69 15.42 -30.39
CA GLY A 338 -12.77 15.29 -29.42
C GLY A 338 -13.01 16.64 -28.74
N ARG A 339 -14.25 17.15 -28.83
CA ARG A 339 -14.75 18.30 -28.06
C ARG A 339 -14.16 18.31 -26.64
N PRO A 340 -13.77 19.49 -26.09
CA PRO A 340 -13.37 19.56 -24.69
C PRO A 340 -14.57 19.06 -23.87
N GLU A 341 -14.41 17.96 -23.15
CA GLU A 341 -15.28 17.65 -22.03
C GLU A 341 -15.10 18.80 -21.04
N GLU A 342 -16.14 19.60 -20.84
CA GLU A 342 -16.24 20.53 -19.72
C GLU A 342 -15.93 19.75 -18.44
N PRO A 343 -15.08 20.26 -17.56
CA PRO A 343 -14.85 19.61 -16.29
C PRO A 343 -16.14 19.65 -15.48
N GLU A 344 -16.84 18.52 -15.43
CA GLU A 344 -17.90 18.28 -14.44
C GLU A 344 -17.31 18.47 -13.07
N GLY A 345 -17.81 19.48 -12.35
CA GLY A 345 -17.50 19.66 -10.94
C GLY A 345 -16.75 20.93 -10.56
N ARG A 346 -17.11 22.07 -11.18
CA ARG A 346 -16.83 23.34 -10.48
C ARG A 346 -17.80 23.42 -9.30
N PRO A 347 -17.33 23.48 -8.05
CA PRO A 347 -18.24 23.68 -6.93
C PRO A 347 -19.04 24.99 -7.15
N PRO A 348 -20.33 25.03 -6.79
CA PRO A 348 -21.11 26.24 -6.94
C PRO A 348 -20.44 27.38 -6.19
N GLY A 349 -20.22 28.49 -6.88
CA GLY A 349 -19.69 29.70 -6.30
C GLY A 349 -20.53 30.18 -5.11
N PRO A 350 -19.97 30.92 -4.17
CA PRO A 350 -20.73 31.44 -3.03
C PRO A 350 -21.95 32.26 -3.52
N PRO A 351 -23.08 32.14 -2.82
CA PRO A 351 -24.27 32.90 -3.19
C PRO A 351 -24.00 34.42 -3.19
N PRO A 352 -24.61 35.17 -4.08
CA PRO A 352 -24.45 36.61 -4.13
C PRO A 352 -24.86 37.22 -2.77
N SER A 353 -24.01 38.09 -2.24
CA SER A 353 -24.24 38.83 -1.01
C SER A 353 -25.57 39.60 -1.11
N ALA A 354 -26.42 39.48 -0.10
CA ALA A 354 -27.66 40.23 0.03
C ALA A 354 -27.36 41.73 -0.03
N PRO A 355 -28.26 42.53 -0.68
CA PRO A 355 -28.09 43.97 -0.71
C PRO A 355 -28.17 44.54 0.70
N GLU A 356 -27.23 45.46 1.03
CA GLU A 356 -27.24 46.22 2.28
C GLU A 356 -28.54 47.04 2.36
N PRO A 357 -29.15 47.15 3.54
CA PRO A 357 -30.29 48.01 3.74
C PRO A 357 -29.85 49.47 3.64
N VAL A 358 -30.47 50.21 2.70
CA VAL A 358 -30.33 51.66 2.58
C VAL A 358 -30.94 52.30 3.82
N ALA A 359 -30.15 53.09 4.54
CA ALA A 359 -30.56 53.87 5.68
C ALA A 359 -31.42 55.06 5.26
#